data_54d4f09abf0aa2037cb3c265d011eb09
#
_entry.id   54d4f09abf0aa2037cb3c265d011eb09
#
_cell.length_a   1.000
_cell.length_b   1.000
_cell.length_c   1.000
_cell.angle_alpha   90.00
_cell.angle_beta   90.00
_cell.angle_gamma   90.00
#
_symmetry.space_group_name_H-M   'P 1'
#
loop_
_entity.id
_entity.type
_entity.pdbx_description
1 polymer ?
#
loop_
_entity_poly.entity_id
_entity_poly.type
_entity_poly.pdbx_seq_one_letter_code
_entity_poly.pdbx_strand_id
1 'polypeptide(L)' 'TMSQELSLAQNHAWNLARTLMTPVILFKVDDDEYGVLPANDLDDDEVNALYLYDPYTGGQPVH' A
#
# COMPACT_ATOMS: atom_id res chain seq x y z
N THR A 1 12.97 -10.11 9.46
CA THR A 1 12.49 -11.11 8.54
C THR A 1 11.44 -10.57 7.61
N MET A 2 10.99 -11.41 6.73
CA MET A 2 10.11 -10.94 5.69
C MET A 2 8.79 -10.48 6.21
N SER A 3 8.22 -11.16 7.18
CA SER A 3 6.92 -10.76 7.69
C SER A 3 6.99 -9.40 8.37
N GLN A 4 8.14 -9.07 8.94
CA GLN A 4 8.28 -7.75 9.53
C GLN A 4 8.29 -6.68 8.47
N GLU A 5 8.89 -6.96 7.33
CA GLU A 5 8.93 -5.97 6.27
C GLU A 5 7.56 -5.70 5.71
N LEU A 6 6.75 -6.72 5.55
CA LEU A 6 5.39 -6.51 5.10
C LEU A 6 4.59 -5.73 6.13
N SER A 7 4.75 -6.05 7.40
CA SER A 7 4.03 -5.33 8.45
C SER A 7 4.43 -3.87 8.49
N LEU A 8 5.71 -3.58 8.31
CA LEU A 8 6.15 -2.19 8.29
C LEU A 8 5.56 -1.46 7.09
N ALA A 9 5.53 -2.11 5.94
CA ALA A 9 4.95 -1.50 4.76
C ALA A 9 3.46 -1.26 4.94
N GLN A 10 2.78 -2.19 5.57
CA GLN A 10 1.35 -2.01 5.84
C GLN A 10 1.11 -0.84 6.77
N ASN A 11 1.90 -0.73 7.82
CA ASN A 11 1.78 0.40 8.73
C ASN A 11 2.08 1.72 8.03
N HIS A 12 3.09 1.72 7.19
CA HIS A 12 3.44 2.92 6.46
C HIS A 12 2.32 3.34 5.52
N ALA A 13 1.76 2.37 4.80
CA ALA A 13 0.67 2.66 3.88
C ALA A 13 -0.54 3.23 4.62
N TRP A 14 -0.87 2.64 5.75
CA TRP A 14 -2.01 3.10 6.53
C TRP A 14 -1.79 4.52 7.06
N ASN A 15 -0.59 4.77 7.59
CA ASN A 15 -0.27 6.09 8.10
C ASN A 15 -0.27 7.13 6.99
N LEU A 16 0.25 6.76 5.83
CA LEU A 16 0.28 7.67 4.71
C LEU A 16 -1.13 7.99 4.23
N ALA A 17 -1.98 6.97 4.15
CA ALA A 17 -3.37 7.18 3.74
C ALA A 17 -4.07 8.14 4.68
N ARG A 18 -3.85 7.98 5.98
CA ARG A 18 -4.48 8.85 6.96
C ARG A 18 -3.91 10.27 6.92
N THR A 19 -2.62 10.38 6.69
CA THR A 19 -1.99 11.69 6.64
C THR A 19 -2.44 12.46 5.42
N LEU A 20 -2.52 11.80 4.28
CA LEU A 20 -2.91 12.46 3.05
C LEU A 20 -4.43 12.51 2.87
N MET A 21 -5.16 11.75 3.64
CA MET A 21 -6.61 11.59 3.50
C MET A 21 -6.95 11.11 2.10
N THR A 22 -6.15 10.21 1.58
CA THR A 22 -6.27 9.71 0.21
C THR A 22 -5.96 8.23 0.22
N PRO A 23 -6.65 7.42 -0.55
CA PRO A 23 -6.32 6.00 -0.61
C PRO A 23 -4.89 5.79 -1.07
N VAL A 24 -4.24 4.82 -0.47
CA VAL A 24 -2.85 4.48 -0.75
C VAL A 24 -2.78 3.01 -1.12
N ILE A 25 -2.00 2.69 -2.12
CA ILE A 25 -1.84 1.34 -2.60
C ILE A 25 -0.52 0.78 -2.09
N LEU A 26 -0.57 -0.41 -1.54
CA LEU A 26 0.62 -1.18 -1.19
C LEU A 26 0.86 -2.20 -2.29
N PHE A 27 2.03 -2.18 -2.86
CA PHE A 27 2.35 -3.08 -3.95
C PHE A 27 3.68 -3.75 -3.71
N LYS A 28 3.91 -4.83 -4.44
CA LYS A 28 5.14 -5.60 -4.30
C LYS A 28 6.11 -5.20 -5.40
N VAL A 29 7.30 -4.77 -5.01
CA VAL A 29 8.32 -4.37 -5.95
C VAL A 29 9.21 -5.54 -6.31
N ASP A 30 9.60 -6.31 -5.29
CA ASP A 30 10.49 -7.43 -5.48
C ASP A 30 10.14 -8.45 -4.40
N ASP A 31 10.84 -9.54 -4.37
CA ASP A 31 10.53 -10.62 -3.41
C ASP A 31 10.49 -10.11 -1.98
N ASP A 32 11.39 -9.21 -1.65
CA ASP A 32 11.50 -8.73 -0.29
C ASP A 32 11.18 -7.26 -0.14
N GLU A 33 10.72 -6.62 -1.21
CA GLU A 33 10.49 -5.18 -1.15
C GLU A 33 9.07 -4.83 -1.47
N TYR A 34 8.56 -3.87 -0.72
CA TYR A 34 7.21 -3.38 -0.90
C TYR A 34 7.27 -1.87 -1.08
N GLY A 35 6.35 -1.33 -1.85
CA GLY A 35 6.26 0.10 -2.03
C GLY A 35 4.84 0.56 -1.77
N VAL A 36 4.71 1.84 -1.45
CA VAL A 36 3.41 2.45 -1.23
C VAL A 36 3.36 3.74 -2.01
N LEU A 37 2.21 4.05 -2.57
CA LEU A 37 2.00 5.34 -3.20
C LEU A 37 0.52 5.68 -3.20
N PRO A 38 0.20 6.97 -3.27
CA PRO A 38 -1.20 7.37 -3.33
C PRO A 38 -1.85 6.84 -4.60
N ALA A 39 -3.11 6.46 -4.47
CA ALA A 39 -3.84 5.93 -5.62
C ALA A 39 -3.87 6.92 -6.77
N ASN A 40 -3.83 8.21 -6.47
CA ASN A 40 -3.82 9.23 -7.50
C ASN A 40 -2.59 9.19 -8.39
N ASP A 41 -1.49 8.70 -7.83
CA ASP A 41 -0.24 8.65 -8.56
C ASP A 41 -0.01 7.31 -9.24
N LEU A 42 -0.95 6.41 -9.11
CA LEU A 42 -0.79 5.08 -9.67
C LEU A 42 -1.01 5.10 -11.16
N ASP A 43 -0.03 4.61 -11.90
CA ASP A 43 -0.22 4.38 -13.30
C ASP A 43 -0.93 3.06 -13.50
N ASP A 44 -1.70 3.00 -14.56
CA ASP A 44 -2.57 1.89 -14.74
C ASP A 44 -1.89 0.57 -14.88
N ASP A 45 -0.67 0.55 -15.32
CA ASP A 45 -0.30 -0.66 -15.97
C ASP A 45 0.66 -1.49 -15.22
N GLU A 46 1.12 -1.07 -14.06
CA GLU A 46 2.24 -1.79 -13.73
C GLU A 46 2.40 -2.32 -12.42
N VAL A 47 1.66 -1.89 -11.42
CA VAL A 47 1.99 -2.32 -10.09
C VAL A 47 1.24 -3.58 -9.75
N ASN A 48 1.91 -4.40 -8.96
CA ASN A 48 1.33 -5.63 -8.48
C ASN A 48 0.71 -5.33 -7.14
N ALA A 49 -0.46 -4.73 -7.16
CA ALA A 49 -1.11 -4.24 -5.95
C ALA A 49 -1.52 -5.39 -5.05
N LEU A 50 -1.20 -5.27 -3.78
CA LEU A 50 -1.57 -6.28 -2.79
C LEU A 50 -2.70 -5.81 -1.91
N TYR A 51 -2.65 -4.56 -1.47
CA TYR A 51 -3.65 -4.01 -0.55
C TYR A 51 -3.98 -2.59 -0.92
N LEU A 52 -5.19 -2.19 -0.58
CA LEU A 52 -5.62 -0.81 -0.70
C LEU A 52 -5.95 -0.31 0.70
N TYR A 53 -5.38 0.80 1.08
CA TYR A 53 -5.64 1.41 2.38
C TYR A 53 -6.38 2.71 2.16
N ASP A 54 -7.63 2.73 2.60
CA ASP A 54 -8.50 3.89 2.43
C ASP A 54 -8.69 4.53 3.80
N PRO A 55 -8.47 5.84 3.95
CA PRO A 55 -8.60 6.47 5.26
C PRO A 55 -10.01 6.44 5.81
N TYR A 56 -10.99 6.19 4.97
CA TYR A 56 -12.37 6.18 5.42
C TYR A 56 -12.92 4.79 5.67
N THR A 57 -12.47 3.81 4.93
CA THR A 57 -13.01 2.46 5.06
C THR A 57 -12.02 1.44 5.59
N GLY A 58 -10.74 1.79 5.65
CA GLY A 58 -9.73 0.89 6.18
C GLY A 58 -9.04 0.11 5.09
N GLY A 59 -8.11 -0.73 5.50
CA GLY A 59 -7.33 -1.52 4.56
C GLY A 59 -8.07 -2.75 4.12
N GLN A 60 -7.85 -3.14 2.87
CA GLN A 60 -8.45 -4.37 2.37
C GLN A 60 -7.58 -4.94 1.26
N PRO A 61 -7.59 -6.24 1.09
CA PRO A 61 -6.81 -6.84 0.01
C PRO A 61 -7.42 -6.49 -1.33
N VAL A 62 -6.55 -6.37 -2.33
CA VAL A 62 -6.99 -6.06 -3.67
C VAL A 62 -7.50 -7.30 -4.38
N HIS A 63 -7.00 -8.46 -4.00
CA HIS A 63 -7.40 -9.72 -4.64
C HIS A 63 -8.29 -10.57 -3.79
#